data_2dc57060f6ae743d8aa1ec3df007067e
#
_entry.id   2dc57060f6ae743d8aa1ec3df007067e
#
_cell.length_a   1.000
_cell.length_b   1.000
_cell.length_c   1.000
_cell.angle_alpha   90.00
_cell.angle_beta   90.00
_cell.angle_gamma   90.00
#
_symmetry.space_group_name_H-M   'P 1'
#
loop_
_entity.id
_entity.type
_entity.pdbx_description
1 polymer ?
#
loop_
_entity_poly.entity_id
_entity_poly.type
_entity_poly.pdbx_seq_one_letter_code
_entity_poly.pdbx_strand_id
1 'polypeptide(L)'
;MKKKTFIMLKLLRDKSGGSFVEFGILASIFITLSFAVIDFGRMMWLNNTVEHVATEGARYAAVRGSNKASPVDVDQVKTYVRDRATGIPAADMAINVTWNPSNNPGGSVTVVVTYNYEYIIGSMLGFDPVDLEGRSTMIVN
;
A
#
# COMPACT_ATOMS: atom_id res chain seq x y z
N MET A 1 11.88 51.79 38.54
CA MET A 1 12.46 50.85 37.57
C MET A 1 12.80 49.46 38.11
N LYS A 2 12.94 49.23 39.41
CA LYS A 2 13.35 47.93 40.01
C LYS A 2 12.27 46.82 40.02
N LYS A 3 10.95 47.13 39.94
CA LYS A 3 9.87 46.10 39.97
C LYS A 3 9.76 45.28 38.69
N LYS A 4 10.01 45.84 37.50
CA LYS A 4 9.92 45.13 36.22
C LYS A 4 11.02 44.06 36.05
N THR A 5 12.23 44.35 36.52
CA THR A 5 13.36 43.42 36.46
C THR A 5 13.16 42.21 37.37
N PHE A 6 12.51 42.38 38.51
CA PHE A 6 12.23 41.29 39.47
C PHE A 6 11.16 40.31 38.95
N ILE A 7 10.16 40.80 38.22
CA ILE A 7 9.11 39.95 37.60
C ILE A 7 9.72 39.14 36.47
N MET A 8 10.60 39.72 35.66
CA MET A 8 11.27 39.05 34.54
C MET A 8 12.20 37.92 35.01
N LEU A 9 12.93 38.13 36.11
CA LEU A 9 13.77 37.11 36.76
C LEU A 9 12.95 35.96 37.39
N LYS A 10 11.73 36.22 37.85
CA LYS A 10 10.86 35.22 38.43
C LYS A 10 10.27 34.32 37.34
N LEU A 11 9.96 34.88 36.15
CA LEU A 11 9.48 34.12 34.97
C LEU A 11 10.58 33.20 34.39
N LEU A 12 11.83 33.62 34.43
CA LEU A 12 12.97 32.81 33.97
C LEU A 12 13.37 31.69 34.94
N ARG A 13 12.83 31.71 36.16
CA ARG A 13 13.11 30.70 37.20
C ARG A 13 11.91 29.72 37.43
N ASP A 14 10.85 29.89 36.69
CA ASP A 14 9.68 29.01 36.77
C ASP A 14 9.99 27.73 35.96
N LYS A 15 10.18 26.63 36.70
CA LYS A 15 10.48 25.30 36.12
C LYS A 15 9.23 24.59 35.56
N SER A 16 8.04 25.17 35.70
CA SER A 16 6.77 24.57 35.20
C SER A 16 6.74 24.54 33.67
N GLY A 17 7.43 25.45 32.98
CA GLY A 17 7.57 25.42 31.52
C GLY A 17 8.40 24.25 30.96
N GLY A 18 9.37 23.73 31.74
CA GLY A 18 10.22 22.61 31.32
C GLY A 18 9.45 21.32 31.05
N SER A 19 8.55 20.95 31.96
CA SER A 19 7.71 19.74 31.82
C SER A 19 6.76 19.85 30.61
N PHE A 20 6.29 21.04 30.29
CA PHE A 20 5.44 21.26 29.12
C PHE A 20 6.20 21.06 27.80
N VAL A 21 7.43 21.56 27.74
CA VAL A 21 8.32 21.37 26.59
C VAL A 21 8.70 19.88 26.43
N GLU A 22 9.03 19.22 27.54
CA GLU A 22 9.33 17.79 27.54
C GLU A 22 8.15 16.95 27.05
N PHE A 23 6.94 17.24 27.56
CA PHE A 23 5.71 16.60 27.09
C PHE A 23 5.48 16.87 25.60
N GLY A 24 5.70 18.10 25.12
CA GLY A 24 5.55 18.44 23.70
C GLY A 24 6.48 17.64 22.78
N ILE A 25 7.73 17.43 23.20
CA ILE A 25 8.70 16.63 22.45
C ILE A 25 8.26 15.15 22.44
N LEU A 26 7.94 14.60 23.60
CA LEU A 26 7.51 13.20 23.72
C LEU A 26 6.22 12.94 22.94
N ALA A 27 5.24 13.86 23.01
CA ALA A 27 4.00 13.76 22.25
C ALA A 27 4.26 13.78 20.73
N SER A 28 5.17 14.62 20.25
CA SER A 28 5.52 14.67 18.83
C SER A 28 6.13 13.37 18.34
N ILE A 29 7.05 12.79 19.12
CA ILE A 29 7.67 11.50 18.81
C ILE A 29 6.60 10.39 18.81
N PHE A 30 5.74 10.36 19.83
CA PHE A 30 4.68 9.36 19.96
C PHE A 30 3.70 9.42 18.78
N ILE A 31 3.28 10.62 18.39
CA ILE A 31 2.37 10.82 17.25
C ILE A 31 3.03 10.35 15.95
N THR A 32 4.30 10.73 15.72
CA THR A 32 5.03 10.31 14.52
C THR A 32 5.15 8.79 14.44
N LEU A 33 5.50 8.12 15.54
CA LEU A 33 5.57 6.66 15.60
C LEU A 33 4.20 6.01 15.36
N SER A 34 3.13 6.58 15.90
CA SER A 34 1.76 6.07 15.70
C SER A 34 1.37 6.10 14.23
N PHE A 35 1.65 7.18 13.53
CA PHE A 35 1.39 7.28 12.10
C PHE A 35 2.28 6.35 11.29
N ALA A 36 3.55 6.16 11.65
CA ALA A 36 4.44 5.21 10.99
C ALA A 36 3.91 3.77 11.07
N VAL A 37 3.35 3.37 12.23
CA VAL A 37 2.72 2.05 12.41
C VAL A 37 1.47 1.91 11.53
N ILE A 38 0.65 2.97 11.42
CA ILE A 38 -0.55 2.98 10.57
C ILE A 38 -0.16 2.84 9.09
N ASP A 39 0.82 3.63 8.62
CA ASP A 39 1.33 3.57 7.25
C ASP A 39 1.87 2.17 6.91
N PHE A 40 2.66 1.60 7.81
CA PHE A 40 3.19 0.25 7.63
C PHE A 40 2.08 -0.81 7.57
N GLY A 41 1.11 -0.74 8.48
CA GLY A 41 -0.03 -1.66 8.49
C GLY A 41 -0.86 -1.58 7.20
N ARG A 42 -1.10 -0.36 6.69
CA ARG A 42 -1.80 -0.13 5.43
C ARG A 42 -1.01 -0.68 4.23
N MET A 43 0.30 -0.44 4.19
CA MET A 43 1.18 -0.97 3.14
C MET A 43 1.15 -2.50 3.12
N MET A 44 1.29 -3.15 4.27
CA MET A 44 1.23 -4.62 4.37
C MET A 44 -0.12 -5.19 3.93
N TRP A 45 -1.22 -4.52 4.30
CA TRP A 45 -2.56 -4.93 3.87
C TRP A 45 -2.73 -4.81 2.35
N LEU A 46 -2.28 -3.72 1.75
CA LEU A 46 -2.35 -3.51 0.29
C LEU A 46 -1.44 -4.49 -0.45
N ASN A 47 -0.24 -4.78 0.07
CA ASN A 47 0.64 -5.80 -0.51
C ASN A 47 -0.04 -7.18 -0.56
N ASN A 48 -0.64 -7.60 0.54
CA ASN A 48 -1.40 -8.85 0.58
C ASN A 48 -2.60 -8.84 -0.39
N THR A 49 -3.25 -7.68 -0.55
CA THR A 49 -4.36 -7.52 -1.51
C THR A 49 -3.86 -7.70 -2.94
N VAL A 50 -2.75 -7.08 -3.32
CA VAL A 50 -2.15 -7.18 -4.66
C VAL A 50 -1.76 -8.63 -4.97
N GLU A 51 -1.13 -9.34 -4.03
CA GLU A 51 -0.78 -10.76 -4.18
C GLU A 51 -2.02 -11.65 -4.31
N HIS A 52 -3.03 -11.40 -3.49
CA HIS A 52 -4.29 -12.14 -3.52
C HIS A 52 -5.01 -11.99 -4.86
N VAL A 53 -5.19 -10.77 -5.36
CA VAL A 53 -5.90 -10.55 -6.62
C VAL A 53 -5.11 -11.04 -7.83
N ALA A 54 -3.77 -11.04 -7.80
CA ALA A 54 -2.94 -11.67 -8.81
C ALA A 54 -3.18 -13.18 -8.86
N THR A 55 -3.27 -13.83 -7.70
CA THR A 55 -3.55 -15.26 -7.58
C THR A 55 -4.96 -15.61 -8.06
N GLU A 56 -5.98 -14.85 -7.67
CA GLU A 56 -7.35 -15.03 -8.13
C GLU A 56 -7.48 -14.80 -9.64
N GLY A 57 -6.79 -13.77 -10.18
CA GLY A 57 -6.74 -13.50 -11.61
C GLY A 57 -6.11 -14.64 -12.41
N ALA A 58 -4.98 -15.17 -11.95
CA ALA A 58 -4.31 -16.31 -12.57
C ALA A 58 -5.20 -17.56 -12.55
N ARG A 59 -5.88 -17.82 -11.43
CA ARG A 59 -6.84 -18.94 -11.30
C ARG A 59 -8.02 -18.77 -12.24
N TYR A 60 -8.60 -17.57 -12.29
CA TYR A 60 -9.71 -17.26 -13.19
C TYR A 60 -9.34 -17.52 -14.65
N ALA A 61 -8.14 -17.09 -15.06
CA ALA A 61 -7.61 -17.29 -16.39
C ALA A 61 -7.30 -18.77 -16.68
N ALA A 62 -6.65 -19.48 -15.76
CA ALA A 62 -6.25 -20.88 -15.94
C ALA A 62 -7.44 -21.82 -16.14
N VAL A 63 -8.55 -21.58 -15.45
CA VAL A 63 -9.78 -22.40 -15.57
C VAL A 63 -10.54 -22.13 -16.87
N ARG A 64 -10.31 -21.00 -17.55
CA ARG A 64 -11.01 -20.55 -18.75
C ARG A 64 -10.09 -20.46 -19.96
N GLY A 65 -9.27 -21.49 -20.16
CA GLY A 65 -8.39 -21.61 -21.33
C GLY A 65 -9.13 -21.73 -22.68
N SER A 66 -8.39 -21.78 -23.76
CA SER A 66 -8.91 -21.77 -25.13
C SER A 66 -9.81 -22.95 -25.49
N ASN A 67 -9.72 -24.08 -24.76
CA ASN A 67 -10.56 -25.29 -24.94
C ASN A 67 -11.96 -25.21 -24.31
N LYS A 68 -12.28 -24.09 -23.63
CA LYS A 68 -13.58 -23.90 -22.99
C LYS A 68 -14.59 -23.28 -23.97
N ALA A 69 -15.87 -23.48 -23.69
CA ALA A 69 -16.96 -22.91 -24.49
C ALA A 69 -16.94 -21.35 -24.54
N SER A 70 -16.37 -20.73 -23.54
CA SER A 70 -16.18 -19.27 -23.47
C SER A 70 -14.76 -18.97 -22.97
N PRO A 71 -13.75 -19.00 -23.85
CA PRO A 71 -12.39 -18.66 -23.49
C PRO A 71 -12.30 -17.24 -22.98
N VAL A 72 -11.47 -17.01 -21.96
CA VAL A 72 -11.24 -15.68 -21.40
C VAL A 72 -10.13 -14.97 -22.17
N ASP A 73 -10.34 -13.69 -22.43
CA ASP A 73 -9.31 -12.79 -22.95
C ASP A 73 -8.59 -12.02 -21.83
N VAL A 74 -7.53 -11.29 -22.22
CA VAL A 74 -6.71 -10.51 -21.28
C VAL A 74 -7.52 -9.41 -20.57
N ASP A 75 -8.44 -8.76 -21.28
CA ASP A 75 -9.20 -7.64 -20.71
C ASP A 75 -10.25 -8.11 -19.71
N GLN A 76 -10.83 -9.29 -19.93
CA GLN A 76 -11.72 -9.94 -18.97
C GLN A 76 -10.99 -10.32 -17.68
N VAL A 77 -9.75 -10.81 -17.78
CA VAL A 77 -8.92 -11.11 -16.60
C VAL A 77 -8.58 -9.82 -15.86
N LYS A 78 -8.20 -8.75 -16.57
CA LYS A 78 -7.93 -7.44 -15.95
C LYS A 78 -9.15 -6.88 -15.23
N THR A 79 -10.33 -6.95 -15.85
CA THR A 79 -11.58 -6.51 -15.22
C THR A 79 -11.88 -7.33 -13.97
N TYR A 80 -11.75 -8.64 -14.04
CA TYR A 80 -11.93 -9.52 -12.91
C TYR A 80 -11.03 -9.19 -11.72
N VAL A 81 -9.75 -8.89 -11.98
CA VAL A 81 -8.77 -8.48 -10.97
C VAL A 81 -9.16 -7.14 -10.35
N ARG A 82 -9.52 -6.14 -11.17
CA ARG A 82 -9.92 -4.81 -10.70
C ARG A 82 -11.14 -4.86 -9.79
N ASP A 83 -12.13 -5.65 -10.14
CA ASP A 83 -13.38 -5.76 -9.37
C ASP A 83 -13.17 -6.38 -7.98
N ARG A 84 -12.06 -7.11 -7.79
CA ARG A 84 -11.72 -7.77 -6.52
C ARG A 84 -10.69 -7.04 -5.68
N ALA A 85 -10.00 -6.07 -6.24
CA ALA A 85 -8.95 -5.32 -5.55
C ALA A 85 -9.55 -4.30 -4.56
N THR A 86 -9.99 -4.78 -3.41
CA THR A 86 -10.60 -3.95 -2.37
C THR A 86 -9.59 -2.94 -1.83
N GLY A 87 -9.96 -1.67 -1.81
CA GLY A 87 -9.15 -0.58 -1.25
C GLY A 87 -8.06 -0.04 -2.18
N ILE A 88 -7.97 -0.56 -3.41
CA ILE A 88 -7.08 -0.04 -4.45
C ILE A 88 -7.95 0.55 -5.58
N PRO A 89 -7.79 1.83 -5.94
CA PRO A 89 -8.50 2.40 -7.09
C PRO A 89 -8.09 1.68 -8.37
N ALA A 90 -9.08 1.33 -9.20
CA ALA A 90 -8.84 0.58 -10.43
C ALA A 90 -7.89 1.29 -11.42
N ALA A 91 -7.86 2.63 -11.38
CA ALA A 91 -7.00 3.46 -12.22
C ALA A 91 -5.52 3.40 -11.83
N ASP A 92 -5.22 3.09 -10.56
CA ASP A 92 -3.87 3.12 -10.00
C ASP A 92 -3.18 1.74 -10.07
N MET A 93 -3.87 0.73 -10.63
CA MET A 93 -3.32 -0.61 -10.81
C MET A 93 -2.83 -0.85 -12.23
N ALA A 94 -1.58 -1.24 -12.37
CA ALA A 94 -1.06 -1.84 -13.59
C ALA A 94 -1.22 -3.37 -13.53
N ILE A 95 -1.93 -3.94 -14.51
CA ILE A 95 -2.19 -5.39 -14.57
C ILE A 95 -1.64 -5.92 -15.89
N ASN A 96 -0.74 -6.88 -15.79
CA ASN A 96 -0.16 -7.58 -16.93
C ASN A 96 -0.55 -9.07 -16.88
N VAL A 97 -1.08 -9.57 -18.01
CA VAL A 97 -1.48 -10.97 -18.16
C VAL A 97 -0.72 -11.57 -19.34
N THR A 98 0.05 -12.61 -19.09
CA THR A 98 0.90 -13.25 -20.10
C THR A 98 0.62 -14.73 -20.14
N TRP A 99 0.41 -15.28 -21.36
CA TRP A 99 0.27 -16.69 -21.62
C TRP A 99 1.56 -17.25 -22.20
N ASN A 100 1.99 -18.44 -21.76
CA ASN A 100 3.19 -19.09 -22.28
C ASN A 100 3.03 -20.60 -22.42
N PRO A 101 3.15 -21.18 -23.62
CA PRO A 101 3.29 -20.50 -24.92
C PRO A 101 1.97 -19.91 -25.43
N SER A 102 0.83 -20.34 -24.88
CA SER A 102 -0.52 -19.92 -25.26
C SER A 102 -1.51 -20.20 -24.12
N ASN A 103 -2.79 -19.84 -24.29
CA ASN A 103 -3.87 -20.16 -23.36
C ASN A 103 -4.46 -21.59 -23.56
N ASN A 104 -3.75 -22.47 -24.28
CA ASN A 104 -4.14 -23.85 -24.45
C ASN A 104 -3.85 -24.68 -23.20
N PRO A 105 -4.56 -25.83 -23.00
CA PRO A 105 -4.25 -26.75 -21.93
C PRO A 105 -2.79 -27.17 -21.92
N GLY A 106 -2.19 -27.16 -20.73
CA GLY A 106 -0.75 -27.41 -20.57
C GLY A 106 0.14 -26.16 -20.71
N GLY A 107 -0.38 -25.05 -21.23
CA GLY A 107 0.27 -23.74 -21.16
C GLY A 107 0.22 -23.15 -19.75
N SER A 108 0.86 -22.03 -19.53
CA SER A 108 0.79 -21.30 -18.27
C SER A 108 0.26 -19.88 -18.47
N VAL A 109 -0.43 -19.37 -17.49
CA VAL A 109 -0.81 -17.96 -17.38
C VAL A 109 -0.11 -17.33 -16.20
N THR A 110 0.51 -16.18 -16.43
CA THR A 110 1.10 -15.35 -15.40
C THR A 110 0.33 -14.05 -15.31
N VAL A 111 -0.15 -13.72 -14.13
CA VAL A 111 -0.78 -12.42 -13.82
C VAL A 111 0.12 -11.68 -12.87
N VAL A 112 0.48 -10.47 -13.27
CA VAL A 112 1.26 -9.52 -12.45
C VAL A 112 0.40 -8.31 -12.20
N VAL A 113 0.26 -7.92 -10.95
CA VAL A 113 -0.47 -6.73 -10.52
C VAL A 113 0.50 -5.83 -9.78
N THR A 114 0.62 -4.59 -10.21
CA THR A 114 1.49 -3.59 -9.58
C THR A 114 0.63 -2.41 -9.14
N TYR A 115 0.89 -1.93 -7.94
CA TYR A 115 0.26 -0.76 -7.35
C TYR A 115 1.32 0.17 -6.77
N ASN A 116 1.35 1.42 -7.18
CA ASN A 116 2.24 2.44 -6.64
C ASN A 116 1.67 2.99 -5.33
N TYR A 117 2.26 2.57 -4.21
CA TYR A 117 1.82 2.96 -2.87
C TYR A 117 2.45 4.26 -2.43
N GLU A 118 1.63 5.24 -2.10
CA GLU A 118 2.04 6.49 -1.49
C GLU A 118 1.81 6.45 0.04
N TYR A 119 2.85 6.77 0.79
CA TYR A 119 2.78 6.90 2.24
C TYR A 119 1.93 8.11 2.64
N ILE A 120 1.19 8.03 3.75
CA ILE A 120 0.40 9.14 4.28
C ILE A 120 1.33 10.19 4.90
N ILE A 121 2.22 9.76 5.79
CA ILE A 121 3.18 10.64 6.49
C ILE A 121 4.55 10.57 5.82
N GLY A 122 4.93 9.43 5.26
CA GLY A 122 6.21 9.27 4.59
C GLY A 122 6.42 10.27 3.46
N SER A 123 5.38 10.60 2.70
CA SER A 123 5.43 11.62 1.65
C SER A 123 5.76 13.02 2.20
N MET A 124 5.25 13.36 3.38
CA MET A 124 5.59 14.63 4.06
C MET A 124 7.02 14.65 4.58
N LEU A 125 7.62 13.47 4.84
CA LEU A 125 9.00 13.30 5.27
C LEU A 125 9.98 13.12 4.10
N GLY A 126 9.49 13.13 2.86
CA GLY A 126 10.29 13.01 1.64
C GLY A 126 10.61 11.57 1.26
N PHE A 127 9.85 10.56 1.74
CA PHE A 127 9.95 9.19 1.23
C PHE A 127 9.26 9.07 -0.13
N ASP A 128 9.96 8.45 -1.06
CA ASP A 128 9.40 8.14 -2.38
C ASP A 128 8.34 7.04 -2.29
N PRO A 129 7.34 7.06 -3.19
CA PRO A 129 6.37 5.96 -3.33
C PRO A 129 7.08 4.63 -3.59
N VAL A 130 6.45 3.52 -3.17
CA VAL A 130 6.96 2.18 -3.38
C VAL A 130 5.98 1.35 -4.22
N ASP A 131 6.51 0.60 -5.18
CA ASP A 131 5.71 -0.33 -5.99
C ASP A 131 5.48 -1.62 -5.22
N LEU A 132 4.22 -1.94 -4.99
CA LEU A 132 3.77 -3.23 -4.46
C LEU A 132 3.45 -4.14 -5.63
N GLU A 133 4.07 -5.30 -5.73
CA GLU A 133 3.87 -6.25 -6.83
C GLU A 133 3.36 -7.59 -6.30
N GLY A 134 2.24 -8.05 -6.86
CA GLY A 134 1.74 -9.41 -6.71
C GLY A 134 1.91 -10.18 -8.03
N ARG A 135 2.44 -11.40 -7.95
CA ARG A 135 2.66 -12.25 -9.12
C ARG A 135 2.17 -13.66 -8.86
N SER A 136 1.41 -14.19 -9.79
CA SER A 136 0.97 -15.60 -9.74
C SER A 136 1.04 -16.23 -11.11
N THR A 137 1.48 -17.49 -11.15
CA THR A 137 1.54 -18.29 -12.39
C THR A 137 0.79 -19.59 -12.16
N MET A 138 -0.11 -19.95 -13.08
CA MET A 138 -0.90 -21.18 -13.03
C MET A 138 -0.90 -21.88 -14.37
N ILE A 139 -1.06 -23.21 -14.35
CA ILE A 139 -1.20 -24.03 -15.55
C ILE A 139 -2.65 -23.98 -16.02
N VAL A 140 -2.84 -23.82 -17.33
CA VAL A 140 -4.14 -23.83 -17.99
C VAL A 140 -4.66 -25.27 -18.08
N ASN A 141 -5.90 -25.48 -17.66
CA ASN A 141 -6.58 -26.80 -17.66
C ASN A 141 -7.48 -26.98 -18.87
#